data_17853a8a1fe21bbab49a5620bd2ad4ae
#
_entry.id   17853a8a1fe21bbab49a5620bd2ad4ae
#
_cell.length_a   1.000
_cell.length_b   1.000
_cell.length_c   1.000
_cell.angle_alpha   90.00
_cell.angle_beta   90.00
_cell.angle_gamma   90.00
#
_symmetry.space_group_name_H-M   'P 1'
#
loop_
_entity.id
_entity.type
_entity.pdbx_description
1 polymer ?
#
loop_
_entity_poly.entity_id
_entity_poly.type
_entity_poly.pdbx_seq_one_letter_code
_entity_poly.pdbx_strand_id
1 'polypeptide(L)'
;MKILVVDDEQDVKFLFEQHFRKEIRSNGMEFMFAFSGEHALNYLKEHNHEAMLILSDINMPGMSGLQLLRKIKENYESPKPHVMMMTAYGDHENYKHAMNSGADDFLTKPIDFNALKEKLKKVGSSK
;
A
#
# COMPACT_ATOMS: atom_id res chain seq x y z
N MET A 1 -11.59 7.94 -0.23
CA MET A 1 -10.15 7.61 -0.42
C MET A 1 -10.05 6.18 -0.92
N LYS A 2 -9.37 5.98 -2.02
CA LYS A 2 -9.15 4.66 -2.61
C LYS A 2 -7.76 4.15 -2.25
N ILE A 3 -7.70 2.96 -1.66
CA ILE A 3 -6.47 2.38 -1.15
C ILE A 3 -6.30 0.98 -1.75
N LEU A 4 -5.16 0.77 -2.41
CA LEU A 4 -4.80 -0.55 -2.93
C LEU A 4 -3.84 -1.22 -1.95
N VAL A 5 -4.22 -2.37 -1.43
CA VAL A 5 -3.39 -3.16 -0.53
C VAL A 5 -2.80 -4.33 -1.31
N VAL A 6 -1.48 -4.44 -1.32
CA VAL A 6 -0.76 -5.49 -2.06
C VAL A 6 -0.03 -6.39 -1.06
N ASP A 7 -0.47 -7.62 -0.95
CA ASP A 7 0.12 -8.60 -0.04
C ASP A 7 -0.24 -10.00 -0.54
N ASP A 8 0.72 -10.91 -0.55
CA ASP A 8 0.47 -12.27 -1.01
C ASP A 8 -0.30 -13.12 0.01
N GLU A 9 -0.41 -12.65 1.25
CA GLU A 9 -1.21 -13.32 2.28
C GLU A 9 -2.66 -12.88 2.17
N GLN A 10 -3.55 -13.82 1.80
CA GLN A 10 -4.95 -13.50 1.58
C GLN A 10 -5.69 -13.10 2.86
N ASP A 11 -5.20 -13.53 4.02
CA ASP A 11 -5.78 -13.14 5.31
C ASP A 11 -5.73 -11.63 5.56
N VAL A 12 -4.83 -10.92 4.90
CA VAL A 12 -4.69 -9.47 5.03
C VAL A 12 -5.98 -8.77 4.62
N LYS A 13 -6.64 -9.24 3.56
CA LYS A 13 -7.92 -8.69 3.12
C LYS A 13 -8.94 -8.72 4.26
N PHE A 14 -9.08 -9.86 4.91
CA PHE A 14 -10.02 -10.03 6.02
C PHE A 14 -9.69 -9.09 7.18
N LEU A 15 -8.41 -8.98 7.54
CA LEU A 15 -7.97 -8.11 8.62
C LEU A 15 -8.27 -6.65 8.34
N PHE A 16 -7.99 -6.18 7.13
CA PHE A 16 -8.27 -4.80 6.75
C PHE A 16 -9.77 -4.52 6.77
N GLU A 17 -10.57 -5.41 6.21
CA GLU A 17 -12.02 -5.24 6.18
C GLU A 17 -12.62 -5.20 7.59
N GLN A 18 -12.07 -5.99 8.51
CA GLN A 18 -12.52 -6.03 9.89
C GLN A 18 -12.15 -4.75 10.64
N HIS A 19 -10.90 -4.31 10.53
CA HIS A 19 -10.41 -3.14 11.26
C HIS A 19 -10.94 -1.81 10.72
N PHE A 20 -11.28 -1.75 9.43
CA PHE A 20 -11.78 -0.55 8.79
C PHE A 20 -13.27 -0.59 8.49
N ARG A 21 -14.01 -1.43 9.17
CA ARG A 21 -15.44 -1.63 8.91
C ARG A 21 -16.24 -0.33 8.93
N LYS A 22 -15.99 0.54 9.91
CA LYS A 22 -16.69 1.82 10.05
C LYS A 22 -16.39 2.75 8.87
N GLU A 23 -15.11 2.84 8.52
CA GLU A 23 -14.65 3.71 7.43
C GLU A 23 -15.19 3.27 6.09
N ILE A 24 -15.28 1.96 5.87
CA ILE A 24 -15.84 1.40 4.63
C ILE A 24 -17.34 1.67 4.57
N ARG A 25 -18.07 1.47 5.65
CA ARG A 25 -19.53 1.69 5.69
C ARG A 25 -19.92 3.14 5.46
N SER A 26 -19.10 4.06 5.95
CA SER A 26 -19.37 5.49 5.80
C SER A 26 -18.88 6.05 4.46
N ASN A 27 -18.37 5.19 3.57
CA ASN A 27 -17.76 5.58 2.29
C ASN A 27 -16.54 6.50 2.45
N GLY A 28 -15.93 6.49 3.63
CA GLY A 28 -14.70 7.26 3.85
C GLY A 28 -13.47 6.63 3.25
N MET A 29 -13.48 5.29 3.14
CA MET A 29 -12.37 4.53 2.57
C MET A 29 -12.90 3.38 1.72
N GLU A 30 -12.24 3.16 0.58
CA GLU A 30 -12.52 2.05 -0.32
C GLU A 30 -11.22 1.26 -0.49
N PHE A 31 -11.25 -0.01 -0.13
CA PHE A 31 -10.08 -0.87 -0.21
C PHE A 31 -10.18 -1.82 -1.38
N MET A 32 -9.10 -1.92 -2.13
CA MET A 32 -8.93 -2.93 -3.17
C MET A 32 -7.72 -3.77 -2.79
N PHE A 33 -7.72 -5.05 -3.18
CA PHE A 33 -6.67 -5.98 -2.78
C PHE A 33 -6.04 -6.66 -3.99
N ALA A 34 -4.72 -6.66 -4.04
CA ALA A 34 -3.95 -7.40 -5.03
C ALA A 34 -3.02 -8.35 -4.29
N PHE A 35 -2.89 -9.56 -4.79
CA PHE A 35 -2.14 -10.61 -4.08
C PHE A 35 -0.76 -10.86 -4.68
N SER A 36 -0.32 -10.01 -5.61
CA SER A 36 1.01 -10.03 -6.19
C SER A 36 1.33 -8.67 -6.78
N GLY A 37 2.61 -8.42 -7.07
CA GLY A 37 3.02 -7.19 -7.73
C GLY A 37 2.46 -7.08 -9.14
N GLU A 38 2.43 -8.18 -9.86
CA GLU A 38 1.87 -8.24 -11.22
C GLU A 38 0.37 -7.92 -11.20
N HIS A 39 -0.35 -8.50 -10.25
CA HIS A 39 -1.79 -8.23 -10.08
C HIS A 39 -2.02 -6.74 -9.78
N ALA A 40 -1.18 -6.16 -8.92
CA ALA A 40 -1.29 -4.74 -8.58
C ALA A 40 -1.09 -3.85 -9.81
N LEU A 41 -0.07 -4.12 -10.61
CA LEU A 41 0.20 -3.34 -11.81
C LEU A 41 -0.93 -3.44 -12.83
N ASN A 42 -1.46 -4.64 -13.02
CA ASN A 42 -2.61 -4.85 -13.91
C ASN A 42 -3.84 -4.10 -13.41
N TYR A 43 -4.09 -4.15 -12.11
CA TYR A 43 -5.20 -3.42 -11.50
C TYR A 43 -5.08 -1.92 -11.75
N LEU A 44 -3.90 -1.36 -11.49
CA LEU A 44 -3.68 0.07 -11.67
C LEU A 44 -3.85 0.49 -13.13
N LYS A 45 -3.37 -0.32 -14.05
CA LYS A 45 -3.51 -0.06 -15.48
C LYS A 45 -4.98 -0.08 -15.92
N GLU A 46 -5.74 -1.08 -15.47
CA GLU A 46 -7.14 -1.25 -15.85
C GLU A 46 -8.05 -0.15 -15.28
N HIS A 47 -7.68 0.40 -14.15
CA HIS A 47 -8.50 1.41 -13.45
C HIS A 47 -7.94 2.83 -13.59
N ASN A 48 -7.15 3.08 -14.63
CA ASN A 48 -6.58 4.40 -14.93
C ASN A 48 -5.87 5.02 -13.72
N HIS A 49 -5.20 4.19 -12.93
CA HIS A 49 -4.40 4.66 -11.81
C HIS A 49 -5.20 5.43 -10.75
N GLU A 50 -6.40 4.97 -10.45
CA GLU A 50 -7.29 5.64 -9.49
C GLU A 50 -6.87 5.50 -8.03
N ALA A 51 -5.98 4.58 -7.71
CA ALA A 51 -5.54 4.42 -6.33
C ALA A 51 -4.80 5.66 -5.86
N MET A 52 -5.26 6.23 -4.76
CA MET A 52 -4.65 7.40 -4.15
C MET A 52 -3.49 7.02 -3.25
N LEU A 53 -3.60 5.85 -2.63
CA LEU A 53 -2.62 5.33 -1.70
C LEU A 53 -2.44 3.84 -1.96
N ILE A 54 -1.19 3.41 -1.95
CA ILE A 54 -0.84 2.01 -2.14
C ILE A 54 -0.08 1.53 -0.91
N LEU A 55 -0.57 0.44 -0.29
CA LEU A 55 0.11 -0.25 0.80
C LEU A 55 0.64 -1.56 0.26
N SER A 56 1.95 -1.75 0.22
CA SER A 56 2.54 -2.95 -0.34
C SER A 56 3.49 -3.64 0.61
N ASP A 57 3.33 -4.95 0.74
CA ASP A 57 4.34 -5.78 1.39
C ASP A 57 5.62 -5.76 0.55
N ILE A 58 6.76 -5.86 1.20
CA ILE A 58 8.06 -5.90 0.52
C ILE A 58 8.35 -7.32 0.04
N ASN A 59 8.15 -8.31 0.89
CA ASN A 59 8.52 -9.69 0.60
C ASN A 59 7.36 -10.46 0.00
N MET A 60 7.36 -10.59 -1.32
CA MET A 60 6.35 -11.34 -2.06
C MET A 60 7.03 -12.23 -3.09
N PRO A 61 6.44 -13.42 -3.39
CA PRO A 61 6.96 -14.27 -4.47
C PRO A 61 6.87 -13.57 -5.83
N GLY A 62 7.82 -13.82 -6.70
CA GLY A 62 7.86 -13.16 -8.01
C GLY A 62 8.34 -11.73 -7.86
N MET A 63 7.50 -10.77 -8.27
CA MET A 63 7.84 -9.37 -8.11
C MET A 63 7.78 -8.97 -6.64
N SER A 64 8.90 -8.45 -6.11
CA SER A 64 8.95 -7.94 -4.74
C SER A 64 8.24 -6.59 -4.65
N GLY A 65 7.91 -6.19 -3.40
CA GLY A 65 7.33 -4.88 -3.18
C GLY A 65 8.24 -3.74 -3.59
N LEU A 66 9.56 -3.92 -3.48
CA LEU A 66 10.52 -2.91 -3.92
C LEU A 66 10.52 -2.75 -5.44
N GLN A 67 10.41 -3.85 -6.18
CA GLN A 67 10.30 -3.79 -7.64
C GLN A 67 8.99 -3.13 -8.05
N LEU A 68 7.90 -3.46 -7.36
CA LEU A 68 6.61 -2.82 -7.59
C LEU A 68 6.68 -1.31 -7.35
N LEU A 69 7.29 -0.90 -6.24
CA LEU A 69 7.48 0.52 -5.91
C LEU A 69 8.19 1.27 -7.03
N ARG A 70 9.29 0.71 -7.53
CA ARG A 70 10.05 1.32 -8.62
C ARG A 70 9.20 1.47 -9.87
N LYS A 71 8.47 0.43 -10.25
CA LYS A 71 7.60 0.47 -11.43
C LYS A 71 6.50 1.51 -11.29
N ILE A 72 5.91 1.64 -10.11
CA ILE A 72 4.90 2.66 -9.85
C ILE A 72 5.50 4.04 -10.00
N LYS A 73 6.65 4.29 -9.37
CA LYS A 73 7.27 5.62 -9.42
C LYS A 73 7.77 5.99 -10.83
N GLU A 74 8.14 5.01 -11.65
CA GLU A 74 8.57 5.24 -13.03
C GLU A 74 7.41 5.48 -13.99
N ASN A 75 6.30 4.76 -13.81
CA ASN A 75 5.20 4.73 -14.77
C ASN A 75 4.13 5.78 -14.53
N TYR A 76 4.11 6.37 -13.36
CA TYR A 76 3.10 7.37 -13.04
C TYR A 76 3.64 8.77 -13.29
N GLU A 77 2.82 9.57 -13.95
CA GLU A 77 3.06 10.99 -14.04
C GLU A 77 2.49 11.67 -12.79
N SER A 78 2.81 12.92 -12.60
CA SER A 78 2.33 13.67 -11.44
C SER A 78 0.81 13.90 -11.52
N PRO A 79 0.05 13.78 -10.43
CA PRO A 79 0.52 13.43 -9.09
C PRO A 79 0.72 11.92 -8.94
N LYS A 80 1.85 11.54 -8.36
CA LYS A 80 2.14 10.14 -8.10
C LYS A 80 1.37 9.66 -6.87
N PRO A 81 0.96 8.38 -6.83
CA PRO A 81 0.28 7.86 -5.66
C PRO A 81 1.21 7.83 -4.45
N HIS A 82 0.64 7.97 -3.27
CA HIS A 82 1.36 7.82 -2.02
C HIS A 82 1.60 6.33 -1.78
N VAL A 83 2.84 5.92 -1.62
CA VAL A 83 3.17 4.50 -1.44
C VAL A 83 3.78 4.28 -0.07
N MET A 84 3.11 3.45 0.73
CA MET A 84 3.61 2.96 2.01
C MET A 84 4.04 1.51 1.86
N MET A 85 5.21 1.18 2.39
CA MET A 85 5.71 -0.18 2.35
C MET A 85 5.51 -0.85 3.70
N MET A 86 5.20 -2.14 3.68
CA MET A 86 5.05 -2.96 4.89
C MET A 86 6.21 -3.94 4.95
N THR A 87 6.91 -4.00 6.08
CA THR A 87 8.09 -4.82 6.22
C THR A 87 8.12 -5.52 7.57
N ALA A 88 8.91 -6.60 7.68
CA ALA A 88 9.09 -7.31 8.93
C ALA A 88 9.84 -6.45 9.94
N TYR A 89 9.50 -6.59 11.20
CA TYR A 89 10.19 -5.90 12.28
C TYR A 89 11.70 -6.23 12.23
N GLY A 90 12.52 -5.17 12.33
CA GLY A 90 13.97 -5.34 12.33
C GLY A 90 14.64 -5.43 10.97
N ASP A 91 13.89 -5.38 9.89
CA ASP A 91 14.44 -5.46 8.54
C ASP A 91 14.92 -4.09 8.06
N HIS A 92 16.09 -3.67 8.55
CA HIS A 92 16.64 -2.34 8.27
C HIS A 92 17.11 -2.18 6.82
N GLU A 93 17.57 -3.24 6.19
CA GLU A 93 18.02 -3.18 4.81
C GLU A 93 16.88 -2.88 3.86
N ASN A 94 15.77 -3.58 4.02
CA ASN A 94 14.58 -3.33 3.20
C ASN A 94 14.01 -1.94 3.47
N TYR A 95 14.07 -1.47 4.70
CA TYR A 95 13.66 -0.10 5.03
C TYR A 95 14.48 0.92 4.23
N LYS A 96 15.80 0.79 4.23
CA LYS A 96 16.67 1.70 3.49
C LYS A 96 16.40 1.65 1.99
N HIS A 97 16.25 0.45 1.43
CA HIS A 97 15.94 0.30 0.01
C HIS A 97 14.62 0.94 -0.36
N ALA A 98 13.59 0.77 0.48
CA ALA A 98 12.28 1.35 0.23
C ALA A 98 12.34 2.87 0.22
N MET A 99 12.99 3.47 1.20
CA MET A 99 13.09 4.93 1.27
C MET A 99 13.93 5.48 0.12
N ASN A 100 15.01 4.81 -0.23
CA ASN A 100 15.86 5.23 -1.37
C ASN A 100 15.15 5.08 -2.71
N SER A 101 14.17 4.18 -2.80
CA SER A 101 13.39 3.96 -4.03
C SER A 101 12.15 4.84 -4.12
N GLY A 102 11.94 5.72 -3.16
CA GLY A 102 10.88 6.71 -3.22
C GLY A 102 9.61 6.37 -2.45
N ALA A 103 9.67 5.44 -1.50
CA ALA A 103 8.52 5.17 -0.62
C ALA A 103 8.21 6.43 0.20
N ASP A 104 6.93 6.73 0.34
CA ASP A 104 6.49 7.91 1.09
C ASP A 104 6.43 7.65 2.59
N ASP A 105 6.22 6.40 2.98
CA ASP A 105 6.17 6.01 4.38
C ASP A 105 6.37 4.50 4.46
N PHE A 106 6.48 3.98 5.68
CA PHE A 106 6.56 2.56 5.85
C PHE A 106 6.00 2.12 7.19
N LEU A 107 5.61 0.86 7.27
CA LEU A 107 5.01 0.25 8.47
C LEU A 107 5.74 -1.05 8.76
N THR A 108 5.90 -1.37 10.04
CA THR A 108 6.43 -2.68 10.44
C THR A 108 5.28 -3.63 10.74
N LYS A 109 5.46 -4.90 10.38
CA LYS A 109 4.53 -5.97 10.74
C LYS A 109 4.89 -6.53 12.11
N PRO A 110 3.92 -6.92 12.94
CA PRO A 110 2.47 -6.88 12.67
C PRO A 110 1.94 -5.45 12.68
N ILE A 111 0.96 -5.19 11.80
CA ILE A 111 0.43 -3.84 11.62
C ILE A 111 -0.35 -3.38 12.85
N ASP A 112 0.01 -2.19 13.35
CA ASP A 112 -0.79 -1.47 14.32
C ASP A 112 -1.84 -0.68 13.56
N PHE A 113 -3.07 -1.16 13.55
CA PHE A 113 -4.14 -0.54 12.76
C PHE A 113 -4.51 0.84 13.25
N ASN A 114 -4.34 1.13 14.55
CA ASN A 114 -4.60 2.48 15.04
C ASN A 114 -3.56 3.47 14.51
N ALA A 115 -2.30 3.08 14.50
CA ALA A 115 -1.24 3.91 13.92
C ALA A 115 -1.45 4.10 12.42
N LEU A 116 -1.88 3.04 11.72
CA LEU A 116 -2.17 3.13 10.30
C LEU A 116 -3.33 4.10 10.01
N LYS A 117 -4.39 4.05 10.82
CA LYS A 117 -5.52 4.97 10.67
C LYS A 117 -5.08 6.43 10.78
N GLU A 118 -4.19 6.73 11.71
CA GLU A 118 -3.66 8.09 11.85
C GLU A 118 -2.86 8.53 10.62
N LYS A 119 -2.03 7.63 10.07
CA LYS A 119 -1.27 7.91 8.86
C LYS A 119 -2.20 8.16 7.66
N LEU A 120 -3.25 7.36 7.52
CA LEU A 120 -4.21 7.50 6.43
C LEU A 120 -4.97 8.82 6.52
N LYS A 121 -5.34 9.24 7.70
CA LYS A 121 -5.99 10.54 7.92
C LYS A 121 -5.10 11.68 7.45
N LYS A 122 -3.81 11.62 7.74
CA LYS A 122 -2.86 12.64 7.31
C LYS A 122 -2.75 12.72 5.79
N VAL A 123 -2.70 11.57 5.11
CA VAL A 123 -2.67 11.53 3.64
C VAL A 123 -3.95 12.15 3.07
N GLY A 124 -5.11 11.79 3.61
CA GLY A 124 -6.39 12.31 3.14
C GLY A 124 -6.55 13.82 3.34
N SER A 125 -5.93 14.40 4.38
CA SER A 125 -6.03 15.82 4.67
C SER A 125 -4.95 16.67 4.00
N SER A 126 -3.98 16.05 3.34
CA SER A 126 -2.87 16.74 2.68
C SER A 126 -3.20 17.29 1.29
N LYS A 127 -4.44 17.23 0.90
CA LYS A 127 -4.89 17.65 -0.44
C LYS A 127 -5.15 19.13 -0.54
#